data_5909bba73e4964c6012bc17227561c0f
#
_entry.id   5909bba73e4964c6012bc17227561c0f
#
_cell.length_a   1.000
_cell.length_b   1.000
_cell.length_c   1.000
_cell.angle_alpha   90.00
_cell.angle_beta   90.00
_cell.angle_gamma   90.00
#
_symmetry.space_group_name_H-M   'P 1'
#
loop_
_entity.id
_entity.type
_entity.pdbx_description
1 polymer ?
#
loop_
_entity_poly.entity_id
_entity_poly.type
_entity_poly.pdbx_seq_one_letter_code
_entity_poly.pdbx_strand_id
1 'polypeptide(L)'
;MNRWYGKVGYVETEEVEPGVWEEKEVVREYYGEFIKRYSKFKVSGDVNDDRDISVELSIVADPYAELHFYSIRYAEFGGVKWKVNTVEPRRPRLILSLGGVYNG
;
A
#
# COMPACT_ATOMS: atom_id res chain seq x y z
N MET A 1 -1.50 -15.40 14.50
CA MET A 1 -2.07 -14.14 13.97
C MET A 1 -0.95 -13.21 13.57
N ASN A 2 -0.95 -12.78 12.32
CA ASN A 2 0.11 -11.94 11.77
C ASN A 2 -0.29 -10.48 11.86
N ARG A 3 0.00 -9.88 12.99
CA ARG A 3 -0.25 -8.46 13.18
C ARG A 3 0.72 -7.62 12.37
N TRP A 4 0.22 -6.50 11.89
CA TRP A 4 1.01 -5.55 11.15
C TRP A 4 0.79 -4.14 11.73
N TYR A 5 1.86 -3.38 11.78
CA TYR A 5 1.83 -1.95 12.07
C TYR A 5 2.85 -1.30 11.17
N GLY A 6 2.44 -0.29 10.46
CA GLY A 6 3.35 0.37 9.54
C GLY A 6 2.73 1.54 8.82
N LYS A 7 3.45 2.01 7.83
CA LYS A 7 3.09 3.21 7.08
C LYS A 7 2.38 2.86 5.78
N VAL A 8 1.35 3.63 5.49
CA VAL A 8 0.63 3.59 4.22
C VAL A 8 0.80 4.94 3.55
N GLY A 9 1.21 4.92 2.29
CA GLY A 9 1.43 6.13 1.51
C GLY A 9 0.26 6.43 0.59
N TYR A 10 -0.20 7.67 0.64
CA TYR A 10 -1.21 8.23 -0.24
C TYR A 10 -0.54 9.19 -1.18
N VAL A 11 -0.91 9.16 -2.44
CA VAL A 11 -0.49 10.17 -3.41
C VAL A 11 -1.74 10.88 -3.90
N GLU A 12 -1.82 12.16 -3.61
CA GLU A 12 -2.95 13.01 -3.95
C GLU A 12 -2.52 14.12 -4.88
N THR A 13 -3.41 14.51 -5.77
CA THR A 13 -3.19 15.64 -6.65
C THR A 13 -3.85 16.88 -6.05
N GLU A 14 -3.09 17.95 -5.90
CA GLU A 14 -3.56 19.19 -5.32
C GLU A 14 -3.34 20.36 -6.29
N GLU A 15 -4.35 21.20 -6.47
CA GLU A 15 -4.21 22.42 -7.24
C GLU A 15 -3.57 23.49 -6.36
N VAL A 16 -2.31 23.84 -6.66
CA VAL A 16 -1.55 24.83 -5.90
C VAL A 16 -1.73 26.24 -6.43
N GLU A 17 -2.01 26.38 -7.72
CA GLU A 17 -2.37 27.63 -8.38
C GLU A 17 -3.40 27.31 -9.46
N PRO A 18 -4.20 28.29 -9.92
CA PRO A 18 -5.17 28.03 -10.99
C PRO A 18 -4.52 27.37 -12.21
N GLY A 19 -4.92 26.15 -12.49
CA GLY A 19 -4.41 25.37 -13.61
C GLY A 19 -3.09 24.65 -13.35
N VAL A 20 -2.49 24.77 -12.17
CA VAL A 20 -1.24 24.09 -11.82
C VAL A 20 -1.52 23.04 -10.75
N TRP A 21 -1.27 21.76 -11.09
CA TRP A 21 -1.51 20.64 -10.21
C TRP A 21 -0.19 20.00 -9.79
N GLU A 22 -0.07 19.69 -8.52
CA GLU A 22 1.09 18.99 -7.97
C GLU A 22 0.66 17.73 -7.24
N GLU A 23 1.51 16.72 -7.29
CA GLU A 23 1.31 15.52 -6.50
C GLU A 23 1.86 15.74 -5.10
N LYS A 24 1.06 15.34 -4.10
CA LYS A 24 1.42 15.42 -2.70
C LYS A 24 1.38 14.03 -2.09
N GLU A 25 2.47 13.64 -1.46
CA GLU A 25 2.55 12.39 -0.72
C GLU A 25 2.14 12.61 0.73
N VAL A 26 1.20 11.81 1.20
CA VAL A 26 0.77 11.80 2.59
C VAL A 26 1.04 10.42 3.16
N VAL A 27 1.80 10.35 4.25
CA VAL A 27 2.15 9.09 4.90
C VAL A 27 1.45 9.04 6.26
N ARG A 28 0.71 7.97 6.51
CA ARG A 28 0.01 7.74 7.77
C ARG A 28 0.30 6.35 8.28
N GLU A 29 0.24 6.17 9.58
CA GLU A 29 0.50 4.89 10.23
C GLU A 29 -0.81 4.19 10.59
N TYR A 30 -0.84 2.89 10.40
CA TYR A 30 -2.02 2.08 10.66
C TYR A 30 -1.66 0.77 11.33
N TYR A 31 -2.64 0.22 12.03
CA TYR A 31 -2.60 -1.14 12.55
C TYR A 31 -3.41 -2.05 11.65
N GLY A 32 -2.97 -3.29 11.51
CA GLY A 32 -3.68 -4.24 10.69
C GLY A 32 -3.22 -5.66 10.92
N GLU A 33 -3.64 -6.53 10.01
CA GLU A 33 -3.31 -7.94 10.02
C GLU A 33 -3.09 -8.42 8.58
N PHE A 34 -2.14 -9.35 8.43
CA PHE A 34 -1.99 -10.03 7.16
C PHE A 34 -3.08 -11.11 7.05
N ILE A 35 -3.87 -11.05 5.97
CA ILE A 35 -4.88 -12.07 5.66
C ILE A 35 -4.24 -13.21 4.91
N LYS A 36 -3.45 -12.88 3.89
CA LYS A 36 -2.68 -13.84 3.09
C LYS A 36 -1.28 -13.32 2.91
N ARG A 37 -0.32 -14.22 2.98
CA ARG A 37 1.09 -13.88 2.81
C ARG A 37 1.78 -14.95 2.01
N TYR A 38 2.04 -14.66 0.75
CA TYR A 38 2.85 -15.49 -0.12
C TYR A 38 4.03 -14.69 -0.63
N SER A 39 5.24 -15.18 -0.40
CA SER A 39 6.40 -14.66 -1.09
C SER A 39 6.90 -15.74 -2.04
N LYS A 40 6.82 -15.47 -3.34
CA LYS A 40 7.42 -16.32 -4.36
C LYS A 40 8.73 -15.69 -4.78
N PHE A 41 9.81 -16.41 -4.50
CA PHE A 41 11.08 -16.09 -5.11
C PHE A 41 11.17 -16.87 -6.42
N LYS A 42 11.14 -16.18 -7.55
CA LYS A 42 11.51 -16.80 -8.80
C LYS A 42 13.02 -17.01 -8.80
N VAL A 43 13.42 -18.23 -8.61
CA VAL A 43 14.78 -18.63 -8.90
C VAL A 43 14.84 -18.95 -10.39
N SER A 44 14.82 -17.93 -11.23
CA SER A 44 15.22 -18.08 -12.62
C SER A 44 16.65 -17.57 -12.71
N GLY A 45 17.45 -18.15 -13.60
CA GLY A 45 18.82 -17.72 -13.83
C GLY A 45 18.93 -16.29 -14.37
N ASP A 46 17.87 -15.56 -14.39
CA ASP A 46 17.86 -14.16 -14.79
C ASP A 46 18.11 -13.27 -13.59
N VAL A 47 19.03 -12.34 -13.76
CA VAL A 47 19.40 -11.34 -12.75
C VAL A 47 18.29 -10.29 -12.65
N ASN A 48 17.08 -10.70 -12.42
CA ASN A 48 15.99 -9.79 -12.16
C ASN A 48 15.64 -9.85 -10.68
N ASP A 49 15.89 -8.72 -10.02
CA ASP A 49 15.52 -8.52 -8.62
C ASP A 49 14.01 -8.25 -8.46
N ASP A 50 13.19 -8.77 -9.36
CA ASP A 50 11.75 -8.65 -9.29
C ASP A 50 11.21 -9.55 -8.19
N ARG A 51 10.96 -8.96 -7.04
CA ARG A 51 10.29 -9.62 -5.95
C ARG A 51 8.80 -9.45 -6.15
N ASP A 52 8.13 -10.54 -6.49
CA ASP A 52 6.68 -10.58 -6.51
C ASP A 52 6.19 -11.15 -5.20
N ILE A 53 5.35 -10.38 -4.53
CA ILE A 53 4.64 -10.87 -3.36
C ILE A 53 3.15 -10.86 -3.66
N SER A 54 2.44 -11.80 -3.07
CA SER A 54 0.99 -11.81 -3.03
C SER A 54 0.57 -11.72 -1.57
N VAL A 55 0.26 -10.54 -1.13
CA VAL A 55 -0.07 -10.27 0.26
C VAL A 55 -1.36 -9.48 0.31
N GLU A 56 -2.29 -9.93 1.15
CA GLU A 56 -3.46 -9.15 1.49
C GLU A 56 -3.33 -8.65 2.92
N LEU A 57 -3.48 -7.36 3.09
CA LEU A 57 -3.34 -6.67 4.36
C LEU A 57 -4.66 -6.01 4.72
N SER A 58 -5.19 -6.36 5.90
CA SER A 58 -6.38 -5.72 6.43
C SER A 58 -5.95 -4.65 7.43
N ILE A 59 -6.25 -3.40 7.14
CA ILE A 59 -5.93 -2.29 8.05
C ILE A 59 -7.19 -1.74 8.71
N VAL A 60 -7.03 -1.21 9.91
CA VAL A 60 -8.11 -0.51 10.60
C VAL A 60 -8.14 0.92 10.04
N ALA A 61 -9.19 1.23 9.30
CA ALA A 61 -9.31 2.52 8.65
C ALA A 61 -9.64 3.64 9.66
N ASP A 62 -8.94 4.77 9.53
CA ASP A 62 -9.31 6.00 10.21
C ASP A 62 -10.22 6.82 9.29
N PRO A 63 -10.79 7.95 9.76
CA PRO A 63 -11.63 8.77 8.91
C PRO A 63 -10.95 9.25 7.63
N TYR A 64 -9.65 9.50 7.69
CA TYR A 64 -8.87 9.89 6.52
C TYR A 64 -8.83 8.76 5.48
N ALA A 65 -8.56 7.53 5.94
CA ALA A 65 -8.50 6.37 5.06
C ALA A 65 -9.85 6.08 4.41
N GLU A 66 -10.94 6.26 5.13
CA GLU A 66 -12.28 6.05 4.59
C GLU A 66 -12.62 7.03 3.47
N LEU A 67 -12.09 8.24 3.54
CA LEU A 67 -12.33 9.28 2.53
C LEU A 67 -11.32 9.24 1.39
N HIS A 68 -10.11 8.75 1.63
CA HIS A 68 -9.00 8.84 0.67
C HIS A 68 -8.43 7.49 0.25
N PHE A 69 -9.14 6.38 0.49
CA PHE A 69 -8.61 5.04 0.19
C PHE A 69 -8.20 4.85 -1.28
N TYR A 70 -8.84 5.56 -2.19
CA TYR A 70 -8.51 5.51 -3.62
C TYR A 70 -7.15 6.12 -3.95
N SER A 71 -6.57 6.90 -3.04
CA SER A 71 -5.26 7.52 -3.20
C SER A 71 -4.11 6.69 -2.63
N ILE A 72 -4.40 5.56 -2.01
CA ILE A 72 -3.38 4.67 -1.46
C ILE A 72 -2.53 4.10 -2.60
N ARG A 73 -1.21 4.22 -2.48
CA ARG A 73 -0.27 3.73 -3.48
C ARG A 73 0.66 2.65 -2.97
N TYR A 74 1.04 2.70 -1.69
CA TYR A 74 1.95 1.72 -1.14
C TYR A 74 1.69 1.48 0.34
N ALA A 75 2.20 0.34 0.83
CA ALA A 75 2.26 0.03 2.24
C ALA A 75 3.66 -0.49 2.56
N GLU A 76 4.21 -0.15 3.70
CA GLU A 76 5.53 -0.60 4.11
C GLU A 76 5.43 -1.85 4.97
N PHE A 77 6.23 -2.87 4.64
CA PHE A 77 6.52 -3.92 5.59
C PHE A 77 7.90 -4.51 5.30
N GLY A 78 8.57 -4.97 6.35
CA GLY A 78 9.92 -5.50 6.20
C GLY A 78 10.94 -4.49 5.70
N GLY A 79 10.72 -3.20 5.94
CA GLY A 79 11.62 -2.13 5.48
C GLY A 79 11.49 -1.78 4.00
N VAL A 80 10.49 -2.33 3.31
CA VAL A 80 10.27 -2.12 1.88
C VAL A 80 8.90 -1.54 1.65
N LYS A 81 8.79 -0.62 0.70
CA LYS A 81 7.51 -0.09 0.23
C LYS A 81 6.96 -1.02 -0.85
N TRP A 82 5.77 -1.56 -0.60
CA TRP A 82 5.12 -2.48 -1.52
C TRP A 82 3.95 -1.81 -2.20
N LYS A 83 3.87 -1.98 -3.51
CA LYS A 83 2.81 -1.39 -4.30
C LYS A 83 1.45 -1.98 -3.93
N VAL A 84 0.47 -1.11 -3.70
CA VAL A 84 -0.92 -1.51 -3.50
C VAL A 84 -1.61 -1.59 -4.85
N ASN A 85 -2.03 -2.79 -5.22
CA ASN A 85 -2.71 -3.01 -6.49
C ASN A 85 -4.21 -2.72 -6.41
N THR A 86 -4.84 -3.14 -5.33
CA THR A 86 -6.28 -2.94 -5.12
C THR A 86 -6.57 -2.60 -3.67
N VAL A 87 -7.64 -1.84 -3.47
CA VAL A 87 -8.16 -1.53 -2.14
C VAL A 87 -9.62 -1.91 -2.12
N GLU A 88 -10.00 -2.75 -1.17
CA GLU A 88 -11.39 -3.15 -0.98
C GLU A 88 -11.90 -2.60 0.36
N PRO A 89 -12.85 -1.66 0.35
CA PRO A 89 -13.44 -1.18 1.60
C PRO A 89 -14.31 -2.25 2.24
N ARG A 90 -13.99 -2.59 3.48
CA ARG A 90 -14.80 -3.49 4.32
C ARG A 90 -14.90 -2.89 5.71
N ARG A 91 -15.76 -1.92 5.84
CA ARG A 91 -15.89 -1.13 7.07
C ARG A 91 -15.98 -2.00 8.33
N PRO A 92 -15.22 -1.68 9.36
CA PRO A 92 -14.32 -0.52 9.54
C PRO A 92 -12.90 -0.75 9.00
N ARG A 93 -12.71 -1.72 8.14
CA ARG A 93 -11.40 -2.11 7.62
C ARG A 93 -11.29 -1.86 6.12
N LEU A 94 -10.04 -1.71 5.68
CA LEU A 94 -9.68 -1.70 4.27
C LEU A 94 -8.79 -2.89 3.99
N ILE A 95 -9.06 -3.61 2.91
CA ILE A 95 -8.25 -4.73 2.47
C ILE A 95 -7.35 -4.26 1.33
N LEU A 96 -6.05 -4.29 1.56
CA LEU A 96 -5.06 -3.86 0.58
C LEU A 96 -4.42 -5.10 -0.04
N SER A 97 -4.45 -5.21 -1.36
CA SER A 97 -3.71 -6.23 -2.08
C SER A 97 -2.37 -5.67 -2.51
N LEU A 98 -1.30 -6.23 -1.97
CA LEU A 98 0.06 -5.78 -2.25
C LEU A 98 0.67 -6.63 -3.36
N GLY A 99 1.41 -5.99 -4.24
CA GLY A 99 2.15 -6.64 -5.32
C GLY A 99 3.62 -6.24 -5.25
N GLY A 100 4.28 -6.09 -6.35
CA GLY A 100 5.70 -5.78 -6.43
C GLY A 100 6.16 -4.55 -5.64
N VAL A 101 7.44 -4.26 -5.73
CA VAL A 101 8.05 -3.12 -5.04
C VAL A 101 7.53 -1.80 -5.62
N TYR A 102 7.20 -0.86 -4.74
CA TYR A 102 6.77 0.48 -5.16
C TYR A 102 7.98 1.35 -5.52
N ASN A 103 7.98 1.87 -6.74
CA ASN A 103 9.02 2.73 -7.28
C ASN A 103 8.44 4.11 -7.64
N GLY A 104 7.77 4.69 -6.69
CA GLY A 104 7.11 5.96 -6.93
C GLY A 104 7.96 7.19 -6.69
#